data_79ef1a6568646bec3be6031cf7fd6eda
#
_entry.id   79ef1a6568646bec3be6031cf7fd6eda
#
_cell.length_a   1.000
_cell.length_b   1.000
_cell.length_c   1.000
_cell.angle_alpha   90.00
_cell.angle_beta   90.00
_cell.angle_gamma   90.00
#
_symmetry.space_group_name_H-M   'P 1'
#
loop_
_entity.id
_entity.type
_entity.pdbx_description
1 polymer ?
#
loop_
_entity_poly.entity_id
_entity_poly.type
_entity_poly.pdbx_seq_one_letter_code
_entity_poly.pdbx_strand_id
1 'polypeptide(L)'
;MTRLDRLAEKLPEQVDAGLIISPINRRYYTGFLSSAGVLVVMPKKSCFFIDFRYYEHAKSKITDCEVILADRLTEQMDAFFRENQIKMIAVESDHMTLSEFRDYQKMFPDIRFLDSDAFQKAILSDRIVKSEQEIQSVIDAQQIAENAFEETLHYIKKGRTEREIALFLDYTMKKLGAEDISFETIIASGKNSAVPHAVPTDKPVENGDFIVMDFGAVVNGYHSDMTRTVAVGEISSEQQRVYDTVLKAQLAALDAVRQGVTCKSIDAAARRLIDNSGYAGCFGHSTGHGVGLEIHEKPNISPKNEQITENNMLFTVEPGIYLEGKFGVRIEDMVVVRDNGCLNLTKSKKERISL
;
A
#
# COMPACT_ATOMS: atom_id res chain seq x y z
N MET A 1 11.47 21.80 -9.70
CA MET A 1 10.00 21.79 -9.56
C MET A 1 9.65 20.82 -8.43
N THR A 2 9.04 21.30 -7.37
CA THR A 2 8.65 20.48 -6.20
C THR A 2 7.43 19.61 -6.50
N ARG A 3 7.06 18.69 -5.59
CA ARG A 3 5.80 17.95 -5.71
C ARG A 3 4.58 18.88 -5.66
N LEU A 4 4.65 19.91 -4.82
CA LEU A 4 3.59 20.92 -4.70
C LEU A 4 3.42 21.73 -5.99
N ASP A 5 4.52 22.13 -6.64
CA ASP A 5 4.45 22.83 -7.92
C ASP A 5 3.77 21.98 -9.00
N ARG A 6 4.14 20.68 -9.09
CA ARG A 6 3.51 19.76 -10.05
C ARG A 6 2.02 19.58 -9.81
N LEU A 7 1.60 19.46 -8.54
CA LEU A 7 0.18 19.37 -8.22
C LEU A 7 -0.56 20.66 -8.55
N ALA A 8 0.05 21.81 -8.25
CA ALA A 8 -0.53 23.12 -8.56
C ALA A 8 -0.74 23.33 -10.07
N GLU A 9 0.17 22.82 -10.92
CA GLU A 9 0.01 22.84 -12.38
C GLU A 9 -1.12 21.92 -12.89
N LYS A 10 -1.50 20.91 -12.11
CA LYS A 10 -2.59 19.98 -12.43
C LYS A 10 -3.96 20.40 -11.87
N LEU A 11 -4.05 21.53 -11.17
CA LEU A 11 -5.34 22.04 -10.70
C LEU A 11 -6.28 22.27 -11.90
N PRO A 12 -7.58 21.95 -11.76
CA PRO A 12 -8.57 22.29 -12.80
C PRO A 12 -8.57 23.79 -13.12
N GLU A 13 -8.74 24.17 -14.39
CA GLU A 13 -8.63 25.58 -14.87
C GLU A 13 -9.48 26.59 -14.09
N GLN A 14 -10.61 26.16 -13.54
CA GLN A 14 -11.54 27.02 -12.78
C GLN A 14 -11.25 27.03 -11.27
N VAL A 15 -10.19 26.41 -10.81
CA VAL A 15 -9.86 26.22 -9.38
C VAL A 15 -8.65 27.07 -9.03
N ASP A 16 -8.76 27.89 -7.99
CA ASP A 16 -7.68 28.76 -7.53
C ASP A 16 -6.69 28.01 -6.63
N ALA A 17 -7.17 27.02 -5.87
CA ALA A 17 -6.36 26.21 -4.94
C ALA A 17 -6.91 24.80 -4.73
N GLY A 18 -6.04 23.88 -4.34
CA GLY A 18 -6.38 22.57 -3.80
C GLY A 18 -6.27 22.54 -2.28
N LEU A 19 -7.19 21.86 -1.60
CA LEU A 19 -7.18 21.66 -0.15
C LEU A 19 -6.86 20.21 0.19
N ILE A 20 -5.76 19.97 0.89
CA ILE A 20 -5.33 18.65 1.32
C ILE A 20 -5.42 18.57 2.84
N ILE A 21 -6.26 17.65 3.33
CA ILE A 21 -6.47 17.40 4.77
C ILE A 21 -6.05 15.98 5.19
N SER A 22 -5.90 15.05 4.25
CA SER A 22 -5.49 13.69 4.56
C SER A 22 -4.05 13.64 5.09
N PRO A 23 -3.76 12.91 6.18
CA PRO A 23 -2.40 12.75 6.69
C PRO A 23 -1.42 12.19 5.64
N ILE A 24 -1.89 11.25 4.84
CA ILE A 24 -1.10 10.57 3.80
C ILE A 24 -0.65 11.56 2.71
N ASN A 25 -1.58 12.32 2.14
CA ASN A 25 -1.24 13.25 1.07
C ASN A 25 -0.49 14.48 1.60
N ARG A 26 -0.78 14.95 2.83
CA ARG A 26 0.08 15.94 3.49
C ARG A 26 1.53 15.43 3.58
N ARG A 27 1.73 14.18 4.08
CA ARG A 27 3.07 13.56 4.13
C ARG A 27 3.70 13.45 2.75
N TYR A 28 2.94 13.02 1.74
CA TYR A 28 3.44 12.91 0.38
C TYR A 28 3.99 14.22 -0.18
N TYR A 29 3.25 15.32 -0.01
CA TYR A 29 3.60 16.61 -0.58
C TYR A 29 4.57 17.45 0.26
N THR A 30 4.62 17.24 1.58
CA THR A 30 5.49 18.02 2.49
C THR A 30 6.69 17.22 3.00
N GLY A 31 6.70 15.90 2.85
CA GLY A 31 7.68 15.01 3.50
C GLY A 31 7.52 14.93 5.03
N PHE A 32 6.46 15.51 5.60
CA PHE A 32 6.29 15.67 7.04
C PHE A 32 5.06 14.91 7.57
N LEU A 33 5.27 14.03 8.55
CA LEU A 33 4.20 13.29 9.21
C LEU A 33 3.58 14.12 10.34
N SER A 34 2.26 14.29 10.28
CA SER A 34 1.48 14.94 11.34
C SER A 34 0.07 14.39 11.43
N SER A 35 -0.48 14.31 12.65
CA SER A 35 -1.89 13.91 12.86
C SER A 35 -2.87 15.05 12.58
N ALA A 36 -2.39 16.28 12.45
CA ALA A 36 -3.21 17.47 12.20
C ALA A 36 -2.55 18.38 11.15
N GLY A 37 -3.32 19.31 10.60
CA GLY A 37 -2.88 20.31 9.65
C GLY A 37 -3.73 20.36 8.38
N VAL A 38 -3.62 21.47 7.65
CA VAL A 38 -4.31 21.73 6.39
C VAL A 38 -3.28 22.28 5.41
N LEU A 39 -3.15 21.65 4.25
CA LEU A 39 -2.26 22.09 3.20
C LEU A 39 -3.09 22.71 2.07
N VAL A 40 -2.84 23.97 1.80
CA VAL A 40 -3.43 24.71 0.67
C VAL A 40 -2.42 24.72 -0.46
N VAL A 41 -2.74 24.12 -1.59
CA VAL A 41 -1.88 24.00 -2.76
C VAL A 41 -2.32 25.02 -3.81
N MET A 42 -1.40 25.88 -4.22
CA MET A 42 -1.65 26.84 -5.28
C MET A 42 -0.34 27.20 -6.01
N PRO A 43 -0.40 27.72 -7.23
CA PRO A 43 0.80 28.12 -7.95
C PRO A 43 1.64 29.12 -7.15
N LYS A 44 2.92 28.80 -6.95
CA LYS A 44 3.97 29.67 -6.35
C LYS A 44 3.85 29.97 -4.85
N LYS A 45 2.72 29.65 -4.19
CA LYS A 45 2.51 30.06 -2.79
C LYS A 45 1.68 29.03 -1.98
N SER A 46 2.04 27.78 -2.08
CA SER A 46 1.43 26.74 -1.21
C SER A 46 1.72 27.01 0.27
N CYS A 47 0.77 26.70 1.13
CA CYS A 47 0.85 27.00 2.55
C CYS A 47 0.38 25.81 3.40
N PHE A 48 1.12 25.47 4.46
CA PHE A 48 0.77 24.43 5.40
C PHE A 48 0.45 25.00 6.77
N PHE A 49 -0.82 24.98 7.14
CA PHE A 49 -1.33 25.36 8.47
C PHE A 49 -1.20 24.15 9.39
N ILE A 50 -0.47 24.30 10.49
CA ILE A 50 -0.21 23.21 11.42
C ILE A 50 -0.19 23.73 12.86
N ASP A 51 -0.69 22.92 13.81
CA ASP A 51 -0.79 23.30 15.20
C ASP A 51 0.58 23.34 15.93
N PHE A 52 0.59 23.92 17.13
CA PHE A 52 1.80 24.17 17.90
C PHE A 52 2.62 22.90 18.23
N ARG A 53 1.97 21.73 18.30
CA ARG A 53 2.62 20.44 18.60
C ARG A 53 3.67 20.06 17.57
N TYR A 54 3.46 20.48 16.33
CA TYR A 54 4.29 20.12 15.18
C TYR A 54 5.02 21.31 14.55
N TYR A 55 4.60 22.53 14.86
CA TYR A 55 5.02 23.75 14.13
C TYR A 55 6.53 23.91 14.02
N GLU A 56 7.27 23.88 15.16
CA GLU A 56 8.73 24.09 15.14
C GLU A 56 9.45 23.04 14.30
N HIS A 57 9.01 21.76 14.42
CA HIS A 57 9.61 20.67 13.67
C HIS A 57 9.24 20.76 12.18
N ALA A 58 7.99 21.04 11.85
CA ALA A 58 7.54 21.24 10.47
C ALA A 58 8.30 22.41 9.80
N LYS A 59 8.41 23.54 10.46
CA LYS A 59 9.15 24.72 9.99
C LYS A 59 10.63 24.44 9.74
N SER A 60 11.25 23.54 10.50
CA SER A 60 12.66 23.17 10.34
C SER A 60 12.87 22.18 9.19
N LYS A 61 11.83 21.43 8.76
CA LYS A 61 11.93 20.33 7.79
C LYS A 61 11.33 20.67 6.43
N ILE A 62 10.22 21.41 6.41
CA ILE A 62 9.48 21.71 5.19
C ILE A 62 10.09 22.95 4.54
N THR A 63 10.55 22.83 3.31
CA THR A 63 11.17 23.92 2.52
C THR A 63 10.32 24.30 1.31
N ASP A 64 9.38 23.44 0.92
CA ASP A 64 8.65 23.55 -0.34
C ASP A 64 7.37 24.40 -0.25
N CYS A 65 6.97 24.78 0.96
CA CYS A 65 5.85 25.70 1.18
C CYS A 65 6.03 26.50 2.48
N GLU A 66 5.24 27.57 2.62
CA GLU A 66 5.18 28.32 3.87
C GLU A 66 4.50 27.49 4.97
N VAL A 67 5.09 27.45 6.17
CA VAL A 67 4.52 26.77 7.35
C VAL A 67 3.99 27.83 8.30
N ILE A 68 2.67 27.81 8.57
CA ILE A 68 1.99 28.75 9.44
C ILE A 68 1.51 28.04 10.72
N LEU A 69 1.83 28.62 11.87
CA LEU A 69 1.28 28.19 13.16
C LEU A 69 -0.23 28.42 13.20
N ALA A 70 -1.01 27.37 13.25
CA ALA A 70 -2.46 27.42 13.33
C ALA A 70 -2.93 27.52 14.79
N ASP A 71 -3.03 28.74 15.30
CA ASP A 71 -3.63 29.07 16.60
C ASP A 71 -5.11 29.48 16.48
N ARG A 72 -5.45 30.15 15.38
CA ARG A 72 -6.82 30.52 14.97
C ARG A 72 -7.06 30.13 13.52
N LEU A 73 -7.07 28.82 13.27
CA LEU A 73 -7.03 28.24 11.93
C LEU A 73 -8.04 28.87 10.96
N THR A 74 -9.32 29.00 11.36
CA THR A 74 -10.38 29.54 10.48
C THR A 74 -10.11 30.97 10.07
N GLU A 75 -9.73 31.85 11.03
CA GLU A 75 -9.43 33.26 10.75
C GLU A 75 -8.19 33.41 9.86
N GLN A 76 -7.15 32.59 10.13
CA GLN A 76 -5.90 32.61 9.38
C GLN A 76 -6.10 32.10 7.94
N MET A 77 -6.88 31.04 7.75
CA MET A 77 -7.22 30.54 6.42
C MET A 77 -8.08 31.54 5.64
N ASP A 78 -9.06 32.19 6.29
CA ASP A 78 -9.90 33.20 5.66
C ASP A 78 -9.07 34.41 5.20
N ALA A 79 -8.15 34.89 6.05
CA ALA A 79 -7.20 35.94 5.68
C ALA A 79 -6.33 35.51 4.48
N PHE A 80 -5.77 34.31 4.52
CA PHE A 80 -4.98 33.78 3.44
C PHE A 80 -5.75 33.66 2.12
N PHE A 81 -7.02 33.22 2.17
CA PHE A 81 -7.89 33.14 0.99
C PHE A 81 -8.16 34.52 0.40
N ARG A 82 -8.44 35.51 1.22
CA ARG A 82 -8.67 36.91 0.79
C ARG A 82 -7.43 37.54 0.19
N GLU A 83 -6.27 37.42 0.86
CA GLU A 83 -4.99 37.97 0.39
C GLU A 83 -4.57 37.40 -0.97
N ASN A 84 -4.86 36.12 -1.22
CA ASN A 84 -4.52 35.45 -2.46
C ASN A 84 -5.68 35.38 -3.46
N GLN A 85 -6.80 36.09 -3.19
CA GLN A 85 -7.99 36.19 -4.05
C GLN A 85 -8.59 34.82 -4.41
N ILE A 86 -8.49 33.83 -3.52
CA ILE A 86 -9.04 32.50 -3.69
C ILE A 86 -10.56 32.57 -3.56
N LYS A 87 -11.27 32.01 -4.53
CA LYS A 87 -12.73 31.90 -4.57
C LYS A 87 -13.22 30.48 -4.77
N MET A 88 -12.40 29.64 -5.39
CA MET A 88 -12.77 28.26 -5.71
C MET A 88 -11.66 27.30 -5.31
N ILE A 89 -12.00 26.31 -4.48
CA ILE A 89 -11.06 25.33 -3.93
C ILE A 89 -11.53 23.91 -4.28
N ALA A 90 -10.65 23.11 -4.89
CA ALA A 90 -10.86 21.68 -5.04
C ALA A 90 -10.47 20.93 -3.76
N VAL A 91 -11.24 19.92 -3.37
CA VAL A 91 -11.01 19.12 -2.17
C VAL A 91 -10.65 17.66 -2.51
N GLU A 92 -10.07 16.96 -1.55
CA GLU A 92 -9.80 15.52 -1.64
C GLU A 92 -11.09 14.71 -1.51
N SER A 93 -11.77 14.42 -2.63
CA SER A 93 -13.07 13.74 -2.63
C SER A 93 -13.04 12.31 -2.08
N ASP A 94 -11.90 11.60 -2.22
CA ASP A 94 -11.75 10.24 -1.70
C ASP A 94 -11.47 10.20 -0.18
N HIS A 95 -11.17 11.36 0.43
CA HIS A 95 -10.81 11.42 1.84
C HIS A 95 -11.76 12.28 2.68
N MET A 96 -12.13 13.47 2.17
CA MET A 96 -12.97 14.40 2.90
C MET A 96 -14.38 13.83 3.09
N THR A 97 -14.80 13.71 4.34
CA THR A 97 -16.16 13.28 4.65
C THR A 97 -17.21 14.34 4.26
N LEU A 98 -18.44 13.92 4.01
CA LEU A 98 -19.55 14.86 3.75
C LEU A 98 -19.77 15.84 4.91
N SER A 99 -19.47 15.46 6.15
CA SER A 99 -19.55 16.35 7.31
C SER A 99 -18.50 17.43 7.22
N GLU A 100 -17.23 17.06 7.02
CA GLU A 100 -16.13 18.02 6.87
C GLU A 100 -16.37 18.97 5.71
N PHE A 101 -16.83 18.46 4.55
CA PHE A 101 -17.15 19.29 3.41
C PHE A 101 -18.19 20.38 3.74
N ARG A 102 -19.29 20.01 4.42
CA ARG A 102 -20.31 20.96 4.87
C ARG A 102 -19.78 21.94 5.91
N ASP A 103 -18.90 21.51 6.79
CA ASP A 103 -18.31 22.37 7.82
C ASP A 103 -17.35 23.39 7.20
N TYR A 104 -16.54 23.00 6.21
CA TYR A 104 -15.74 23.96 5.42
C TYR A 104 -16.62 24.98 4.68
N GLN A 105 -17.73 24.55 4.06
CA GLN A 105 -18.66 25.47 3.42
C GLN A 105 -19.29 26.48 4.38
N LYS A 106 -19.55 26.07 5.64
CA LYS A 106 -20.06 26.98 6.67
C LYS A 106 -18.98 27.93 7.21
N MET A 107 -17.77 27.41 7.42
CA MET A 107 -16.64 28.20 7.93
C MET A 107 -16.21 29.30 6.93
N PHE A 108 -16.29 29.01 5.64
CA PHE A 108 -15.83 29.90 4.56
C PHE A 108 -16.95 30.16 3.53
N PRO A 109 -17.97 30.95 3.88
CA PRO A 109 -19.15 31.13 3.02
C PRO A 109 -18.86 31.86 1.69
N ASP A 110 -17.75 32.59 1.62
CA ASP A 110 -17.28 33.30 0.41
C ASP A 110 -16.46 32.40 -0.53
N ILE A 111 -16.18 31.15 -0.13
CA ILE A 111 -15.40 30.17 -0.91
C ILE A 111 -16.32 29.09 -1.44
N ARG A 112 -16.18 28.80 -2.73
CA ARG A 112 -16.83 27.65 -3.36
C ARG A 112 -15.92 26.44 -3.29
N PHE A 113 -16.29 25.43 -2.52
CA PHE A 113 -15.61 24.14 -2.48
C PHE A 113 -16.16 23.22 -3.58
N LEU A 114 -15.24 22.58 -4.32
CA LEU A 114 -15.57 21.65 -5.40
C LEU A 114 -15.11 20.25 -5.03
N ASP A 115 -16.04 19.32 -5.08
CA ASP A 115 -15.76 17.89 -5.20
C ASP A 115 -15.29 17.63 -6.64
N SER A 116 -14.01 17.44 -6.84
CA SER A 116 -13.39 17.38 -8.16
C SER A 116 -12.60 16.09 -8.38
N ASP A 117 -13.17 15.20 -9.19
CA ASP A 117 -12.47 14.02 -9.70
C ASP A 117 -11.12 14.34 -10.34
N ALA A 118 -11.00 15.51 -10.98
CA ALA A 118 -9.76 15.91 -11.65
C ALA A 118 -8.63 16.15 -10.64
N PHE A 119 -8.93 16.81 -9.51
CA PHE A 119 -7.95 17.03 -8.44
C PHE A 119 -7.53 15.71 -7.78
N GLN A 120 -8.50 14.85 -7.48
CA GLN A 120 -8.23 13.52 -6.94
C GLN A 120 -7.37 12.67 -7.89
N LYS A 121 -7.68 12.67 -9.19
CA LYS A 121 -6.87 11.98 -10.21
C LYS A 121 -5.46 12.54 -10.32
N ALA A 122 -5.28 13.86 -10.13
CA ALA A 122 -3.95 14.48 -10.11
C ALA A 122 -3.11 13.95 -8.93
N ILE A 123 -3.68 13.90 -7.72
CA ILE A 123 -3.02 13.33 -6.54
C ILE A 123 -2.66 11.85 -6.77
N LEU A 124 -3.59 11.05 -7.25
CA LEU A 124 -3.35 9.62 -7.53
C LEU A 124 -2.27 9.43 -8.60
N SER A 125 -2.28 10.26 -9.66
CA SER A 125 -1.27 10.18 -10.72
C SER A 125 0.14 10.50 -10.23
N ASP A 126 0.28 11.37 -9.22
CA ASP A 126 1.58 11.68 -8.62
C ASP A 126 2.10 10.51 -7.77
N ARG A 127 1.21 9.76 -7.11
CA ARG A 127 1.57 8.67 -6.20
C ARG A 127 1.78 7.32 -6.90
N ILE A 128 1.15 7.10 -8.05
CA ILE A 128 1.16 5.79 -8.72
C ILE A 128 2.54 5.45 -9.31
N VAL A 129 3.25 6.45 -9.84
CA VAL A 129 4.62 6.32 -10.37
C VAL A 129 5.60 6.78 -9.31
N LYS A 130 6.38 5.83 -8.77
CA LYS A 130 7.32 6.09 -7.67
C LYS A 130 8.62 6.70 -8.15
N SER A 131 9.17 7.63 -7.40
CA SER A 131 10.56 8.04 -7.55
C SER A 131 11.51 6.92 -7.07
N GLU A 132 12.78 6.97 -7.48
CA GLU A 132 13.78 5.98 -7.01
C GLU A 132 13.97 6.05 -5.47
N GLN A 133 13.78 7.23 -4.86
CA GLN A 133 13.87 7.37 -3.40
C GLN A 133 12.68 6.69 -2.69
N GLU A 134 11.48 6.77 -3.25
CA GLU A 134 10.29 6.06 -2.73
C GLU A 134 10.46 4.55 -2.88
N ILE A 135 10.95 4.09 -4.03
CA ILE A 135 11.27 2.68 -4.27
C ILE A 135 12.30 2.19 -3.26
N GLN A 136 13.34 2.99 -2.96
CA GLN A 136 14.34 2.62 -1.95
C GLN A 136 13.72 2.45 -0.56
N SER A 137 12.80 3.33 -0.15
CA SER A 137 12.10 3.19 1.14
C SER A 137 11.28 1.89 1.21
N VAL A 138 10.64 1.48 0.10
CA VAL A 138 9.95 0.18 0.01
C VAL A 138 10.93 -0.99 0.07
N ILE A 139 12.09 -0.89 -0.59
CA ILE A 139 13.17 -1.90 -0.51
C ILE A 139 13.65 -2.06 0.93
N ASP A 140 13.89 -0.96 1.63
CA ASP A 140 14.34 -0.98 3.02
C ASP A 140 13.29 -1.62 3.94
N ALA A 141 12.01 -1.31 3.75
CA ALA A 141 10.89 -1.94 4.46
C ALA A 141 10.82 -3.45 4.16
N GLN A 142 10.94 -3.82 2.89
CA GLN A 142 10.92 -5.22 2.45
C GLN A 142 12.10 -6.02 3.05
N GLN A 143 13.28 -5.44 3.11
CA GLN A 143 14.45 -6.10 3.70
C GLN A 143 14.25 -6.41 5.19
N ILE A 144 13.60 -5.49 5.94
CA ILE A 144 13.24 -5.74 7.34
C ILE A 144 12.24 -6.90 7.45
N ALA A 145 11.21 -6.92 6.62
CA ALA A 145 10.20 -7.99 6.60
C ALA A 145 10.85 -9.36 6.27
N GLU A 146 11.73 -9.41 5.28
CA GLU A 146 12.44 -10.64 4.89
C GLU A 146 13.36 -11.14 6.01
N ASN A 147 14.12 -10.26 6.66
CA ASN A 147 14.97 -10.64 7.79
C ASN A 147 14.14 -11.16 8.97
N ALA A 148 12.99 -10.54 9.25
CA ALA A 148 12.07 -11.01 10.29
C ALA A 148 11.46 -12.37 9.94
N PHE A 149 11.15 -12.59 8.66
CA PHE A 149 10.68 -13.89 8.16
C PHE A 149 11.70 -15.00 8.43
N GLU A 150 12.96 -14.79 8.07
CA GLU A 150 14.02 -15.78 8.31
C GLU A 150 14.19 -16.11 9.82
N GLU A 151 14.16 -15.11 10.71
CA GLU A 151 14.17 -15.35 12.17
C GLU A 151 12.92 -16.14 12.59
N THR A 152 11.75 -15.85 11.99
CA THR A 152 10.48 -16.50 12.33
C THR A 152 10.44 -17.96 11.89
N LEU A 153 11.05 -18.34 10.77
CA LEU A 153 11.17 -19.75 10.36
C LEU A 153 11.81 -20.62 11.45
N HIS A 154 12.81 -20.10 12.17
CA HIS A 154 13.44 -20.80 13.31
C HIS A 154 12.57 -20.84 14.57
N TYR A 155 11.60 -19.92 14.70
CA TYR A 155 10.67 -19.88 15.83
C TYR A 155 9.48 -20.82 15.65
N ILE A 156 9.07 -21.07 14.39
CA ILE A 156 7.96 -21.96 14.06
C ILE A 156 8.29 -23.41 14.43
N LYS A 157 7.42 -24.04 15.19
CA LYS A 157 7.47 -25.47 15.50
C LYS A 157 6.10 -25.97 15.88
N LYS A 158 5.88 -27.28 15.77
CA LYS A 158 4.65 -27.94 16.22
C LYS A 158 4.26 -27.49 17.63
N GLY A 159 3.01 -27.13 17.81
CA GLY A 159 2.42 -26.66 19.07
C GLY A 159 2.47 -25.16 19.31
N ARG A 160 3.27 -24.39 18.55
CA ARG A 160 3.13 -22.93 18.54
C ARG A 160 1.81 -22.52 17.94
N THR A 161 1.16 -21.51 18.52
CA THR A 161 -0.09 -20.99 17.97
C THR A 161 0.17 -19.98 16.86
N GLU A 162 -0.82 -19.79 15.96
CA GLU A 162 -0.78 -18.76 14.94
C GLU A 162 -0.50 -17.37 15.56
N ARG A 163 -1.16 -17.07 16.67
CA ARG A 163 -0.99 -15.80 17.43
C ARG A 163 0.43 -15.62 17.97
N GLU A 164 1.04 -16.67 18.53
CA GLU A 164 2.44 -16.60 19.01
C GLU A 164 3.40 -16.30 17.86
N ILE A 165 3.18 -16.90 16.69
CA ILE A 165 4.01 -16.71 15.50
C ILE A 165 3.83 -15.27 14.98
N ALA A 166 2.60 -14.77 14.87
CA ALA A 166 2.32 -13.40 14.45
C ALA A 166 2.99 -12.37 15.37
N LEU A 167 2.81 -12.51 16.69
CA LEU A 167 3.43 -11.62 17.68
C LEU A 167 4.97 -11.63 17.60
N PHE A 168 5.57 -12.81 17.37
CA PHE A 168 7.02 -12.92 17.21
C PHE A 168 7.49 -12.20 15.95
N LEU A 169 6.80 -12.36 14.83
CA LEU A 169 7.10 -11.71 13.55
C LEU A 169 6.98 -10.19 13.66
N ASP A 170 5.89 -9.68 14.21
CA ASP A 170 5.64 -8.24 14.41
C ASP A 170 6.70 -7.60 15.33
N TYR A 171 7.00 -8.26 16.45
CA TYR A 171 8.06 -7.82 17.36
C TYR A 171 9.42 -7.80 16.64
N THR A 172 9.72 -8.81 15.84
CA THR A 172 10.99 -8.90 15.13
C THR A 172 11.14 -7.81 14.09
N MET A 173 10.09 -7.51 13.30
CA MET A 173 10.12 -6.39 12.36
C MET A 173 10.39 -5.05 13.08
N LYS A 174 9.71 -4.78 14.19
CA LYS A 174 9.95 -3.57 14.99
C LYS A 174 11.35 -3.53 15.62
N LYS A 175 11.85 -4.65 16.12
CA LYS A 175 13.22 -4.80 16.65
C LYS A 175 14.29 -4.53 15.58
N LEU A 176 14.01 -4.88 14.33
CA LEU A 176 14.89 -4.64 13.18
C LEU A 176 14.81 -3.22 12.63
N GLY A 177 13.93 -2.36 13.18
CA GLY A 177 13.89 -0.95 12.87
C GLY A 177 12.70 -0.48 12.03
N ALA A 178 11.67 -1.33 11.85
CA ALA A 178 10.42 -0.87 11.23
C ALA A 178 9.76 0.23 12.07
N GLU A 179 9.26 1.28 11.41
CA GLU A 179 8.43 2.32 12.04
C GLU A 179 7.15 1.72 12.60
N ASP A 180 6.53 0.83 11.83
CA ASP A 180 5.36 0.04 12.22
C ASP A 180 5.27 -1.24 11.38
N ILE A 181 4.29 -2.13 11.70
CA ILE A 181 3.84 -3.17 10.79
C ILE A 181 3.00 -2.54 9.66
N SER A 182 3.06 -3.13 8.49
CA SER A 182 2.38 -2.59 7.29
C SER A 182 0.86 -2.72 7.39
N PHE A 183 0.40 -3.82 7.95
CA PHE A 183 -1.00 -4.19 8.19
C PHE A 183 -1.05 -5.28 9.27
N GLU A 184 -2.26 -5.66 9.70
CA GLU A 184 -2.43 -6.76 10.64
C GLU A 184 -1.89 -8.06 10.05
N THR A 185 -0.81 -8.59 10.64
CA THR A 185 -0.10 -9.78 10.17
C THR A 185 -1.01 -11.00 10.11
N ILE A 186 -1.03 -11.67 8.97
CA ILE A 186 -1.78 -12.91 8.77
C ILE A 186 -0.85 -14.10 9.00
N ILE A 187 -1.18 -14.93 9.97
CA ILE A 187 -0.62 -16.26 10.15
C ILE A 187 -1.79 -17.24 10.20
N ALA A 188 -1.93 -18.04 9.16
CA ALA A 188 -3.06 -18.96 9.01
C ALA A 188 -2.56 -20.37 8.71
N SER A 189 -2.87 -21.33 9.58
CA SER A 189 -2.36 -22.69 9.50
C SER A 189 -3.44 -23.74 9.23
N GLY A 190 -3.09 -24.78 8.48
CA GLY A 190 -4.00 -25.88 8.13
C GLY A 190 -5.29 -25.35 7.47
N LYS A 191 -6.46 -25.62 8.05
CA LYS A 191 -7.75 -25.18 7.51
C LYS A 191 -7.93 -23.67 7.48
N ASN A 192 -7.30 -22.93 8.43
CA ASN A 192 -7.39 -21.47 8.47
C ASN A 192 -6.72 -20.84 7.25
N SER A 193 -5.71 -21.50 6.68
CA SER A 193 -5.04 -21.00 5.46
C SER A 193 -5.94 -20.95 4.22
N ALA A 194 -7.10 -21.63 4.25
CA ALA A 194 -8.12 -21.52 3.21
C ALA A 194 -8.89 -20.18 3.23
N VAL A 195 -8.68 -19.34 4.25
CA VAL A 195 -9.32 -18.04 4.40
C VAL A 195 -8.31 -16.96 4.02
N PRO A 196 -8.48 -16.21 2.91
CA PRO A 196 -7.47 -15.23 2.43
C PRO A 196 -7.09 -14.15 3.45
N HIS A 197 -8.06 -13.63 4.20
CA HIS A 197 -7.90 -12.61 5.25
C HIS A 197 -8.13 -13.21 6.65
N ALA A 198 -7.46 -14.33 6.93
CA ALA A 198 -7.56 -14.98 8.24
C ALA A 198 -6.90 -14.11 9.33
N VAL A 199 -7.50 -14.08 10.51
CA VAL A 199 -6.89 -13.47 11.70
C VAL A 199 -6.18 -14.56 12.50
N PRO A 200 -4.95 -14.35 12.98
CA PRO A 200 -4.23 -15.34 13.78
C PRO A 200 -4.99 -15.77 15.05
N THR A 201 -5.17 -17.07 15.19
CA THR A 201 -5.93 -17.69 16.30
C THR A 201 -5.01 -18.39 17.30
N ASP A 202 -5.61 -18.98 18.35
CA ASP A 202 -4.90 -19.85 19.29
C ASP A 202 -4.76 -21.29 18.78
N LYS A 203 -5.07 -21.56 17.49
CA LYS A 203 -4.83 -22.85 16.86
C LYS A 203 -3.34 -23.17 16.88
N PRO A 204 -2.94 -24.31 17.46
CA PRO A 204 -1.56 -24.77 17.38
C PRO A 204 -1.25 -25.28 15.98
N VAL A 205 -0.03 -25.04 15.53
CA VAL A 205 0.51 -25.59 14.28
C VAL A 205 0.77 -27.08 14.45
N GLU A 206 0.38 -27.87 13.45
CA GLU A 206 0.49 -29.33 13.43
C GLU A 206 1.31 -29.83 12.25
N ASN A 207 1.82 -31.06 12.33
CA ASN A 207 2.47 -31.70 11.19
C ASN A 207 1.47 -31.89 10.04
N GLY A 208 1.90 -31.56 8.82
CA GLY A 208 1.06 -31.57 7.63
C GLY A 208 0.34 -30.25 7.37
N ASP A 209 0.46 -29.25 8.26
CA ASP A 209 -0.11 -27.93 8.01
C ASP A 209 0.72 -27.15 6.96
N PHE A 210 0.04 -26.45 6.07
CA PHE A 210 0.56 -25.24 5.49
C PHE A 210 0.33 -24.07 6.45
N ILE A 211 1.27 -23.14 6.50
CA ILE A 211 1.12 -21.85 7.16
C ILE A 211 1.26 -20.77 6.07
N VAL A 212 0.17 -20.07 5.78
CA VAL A 212 0.22 -18.82 5.01
C VAL A 212 0.64 -17.72 5.96
N MET A 213 1.73 -17.05 5.63
CA MET A 213 2.32 -15.93 6.36
C MET A 213 2.31 -14.72 5.45
N ASP A 214 1.50 -13.72 5.77
CA ASP A 214 1.33 -12.50 5.00
C ASP A 214 1.54 -11.30 5.93
N PHE A 215 2.54 -10.47 5.60
CA PHE A 215 3.07 -9.45 6.49
C PHE A 215 3.93 -8.43 5.74
N GLY A 216 4.15 -7.30 6.38
CA GLY A 216 5.01 -6.26 5.87
C GLY A 216 5.45 -5.27 6.95
N ALA A 217 6.45 -4.48 6.63
CA ALA A 217 7.02 -3.44 7.48
C ALA A 217 6.81 -2.04 6.89
N VAL A 218 7.01 -1.00 7.69
CA VAL A 218 6.96 0.40 7.26
C VAL A 218 8.30 1.06 7.51
N VAL A 219 8.85 1.72 6.48
CA VAL A 219 10.05 2.56 6.56
C VAL A 219 9.83 3.86 5.81
N ASN A 220 10.17 5.00 6.43
CA ASN A 220 9.90 6.34 5.90
C ASN A 220 8.41 6.55 5.50
N GLY A 221 7.49 5.79 6.13
CA GLY A 221 6.06 5.75 5.84
C GLY A 221 5.68 4.93 4.62
N TYR A 222 6.62 4.32 3.92
CA TYR A 222 6.36 3.41 2.82
C TYR A 222 6.20 1.98 3.33
N HIS A 223 5.17 1.32 2.83
CA HIS A 223 4.79 -0.03 3.20
C HIS A 223 5.56 -1.06 2.36
N SER A 224 5.86 -2.21 2.96
CA SER A 224 6.18 -3.43 2.24
C SER A 224 5.08 -4.45 2.39
N ASP A 225 5.10 -5.47 1.53
CA ASP A 225 4.10 -6.52 1.47
C ASP A 225 4.70 -7.81 0.92
N MET A 226 4.49 -8.93 1.62
CA MET A 226 4.88 -10.23 1.11
C MET A 226 4.10 -11.37 1.75
N THR A 227 3.79 -12.37 0.94
CA THR A 227 3.26 -13.65 1.44
C THR A 227 4.20 -14.79 1.11
N ARG A 228 4.42 -15.66 2.09
CA ARG A 228 5.01 -17.00 1.89
C ARG A 228 4.14 -18.06 2.54
N THR A 229 4.02 -19.19 1.86
CA THR A 229 3.40 -20.38 2.44
C THR A 229 4.50 -21.40 2.76
N VAL A 230 4.59 -21.80 4.02
CA VAL A 230 5.56 -22.80 4.48
C VAL A 230 4.84 -24.07 4.91
N ALA A 231 5.52 -25.22 4.83
CA ALA A 231 5.00 -26.52 5.26
C ALA A 231 5.60 -26.94 6.60
N VAL A 232 4.83 -27.58 7.45
CA VAL A 232 5.30 -28.16 8.72
C VAL A 232 5.30 -29.67 8.59
N GLY A 233 6.50 -30.27 8.58
CA GLY A 233 6.66 -31.70 8.34
C GLY A 233 6.27 -32.15 6.93
N GLU A 234 5.76 -33.38 6.82
CA GLU A 234 5.36 -33.96 5.53
C GLU A 234 3.97 -33.48 5.12
N ILE A 235 3.83 -33.12 3.84
CA ILE A 235 2.56 -32.69 3.23
C ILE A 235 2.02 -33.74 2.25
N SER A 236 0.75 -33.65 1.95
CA SER A 236 0.07 -34.52 0.97
C SER A 236 0.46 -34.16 -0.47
N SER A 237 0.26 -35.12 -1.38
CA SER A 237 0.43 -34.89 -2.82
C SER A 237 -0.54 -33.84 -3.40
N GLU A 238 -1.72 -33.65 -2.78
CA GLU A 238 -2.67 -32.59 -3.14
C GLU A 238 -2.09 -31.22 -2.78
N GLN A 239 -1.55 -31.07 -1.56
CA GLN A 239 -0.89 -29.83 -1.13
C GLN A 239 0.29 -29.48 -2.02
N GLN A 240 1.15 -30.44 -2.36
CA GLN A 240 2.28 -30.22 -3.27
C GLN A 240 1.80 -29.73 -4.65
N ARG A 241 0.78 -30.35 -5.24
CA ARG A 241 0.25 -29.91 -6.55
C ARG A 241 -0.32 -28.50 -6.49
N VAL A 242 -1.05 -28.15 -5.43
CA VAL A 242 -1.58 -26.78 -5.26
C VAL A 242 -0.45 -25.77 -5.14
N TYR A 243 0.56 -26.06 -4.30
CA TYR A 243 1.71 -25.19 -4.13
C TYR A 243 2.44 -24.93 -5.46
N ASP A 244 2.73 -26.00 -6.21
CA ASP A 244 3.41 -25.90 -7.50
C ASP A 244 2.58 -25.12 -8.53
N THR A 245 1.25 -25.23 -8.47
CA THR A 245 0.35 -24.48 -9.34
C THR A 245 0.39 -22.99 -9.03
N VAL A 246 0.32 -22.61 -7.74
CA VAL A 246 0.41 -21.21 -7.31
C VAL A 246 1.77 -20.61 -7.66
N LEU A 247 2.86 -21.35 -7.41
CA LEU A 247 4.21 -20.91 -7.77
C LEU A 247 4.34 -20.64 -9.27
N LYS A 248 3.85 -21.57 -10.11
CA LYS A 248 3.86 -21.38 -11.58
C LYS A 248 3.01 -20.18 -12.00
N ALA A 249 1.85 -19.98 -11.37
CA ALA A 249 0.98 -18.85 -11.66
C ALA A 249 1.63 -17.52 -11.29
N GLN A 250 2.30 -17.46 -10.13
CA GLN A 250 3.01 -16.26 -9.67
C GLN A 250 4.19 -15.93 -10.60
N LEU A 251 4.98 -16.92 -11.00
CA LEU A 251 6.07 -16.73 -11.95
C LEU A 251 5.56 -16.28 -13.33
N ALA A 252 4.45 -16.83 -13.83
CA ALA A 252 3.84 -16.42 -15.09
C ALA A 252 3.33 -14.97 -15.03
N ALA A 253 2.76 -14.53 -13.91
CA ALA A 253 2.36 -13.14 -13.74
C ALA A 253 3.56 -12.20 -13.67
N LEU A 254 4.63 -12.57 -12.96
CA LEU A 254 5.89 -11.80 -12.92
C LEU A 254 6.49 -11.61 -14.32
N ASP A 255 6.51 -12.68 -15.14
CA ASP A 255 7.02 -12.65 -16.51
C ASP A 255 6.17 -11.75 -17.43
N ALA A 256 4.89 -11.59 -17.12
CA ALA A 256 3.98 -10.70 -17.84
C ALA A 256 4.17 -9.21 -17.49
N VAL A 257 4.82 -8.89 -16.36
CA VAL A 257 5.00 -7.50 -15.92
C VAL A 257 6.06 -6.79 -16.76
N ARG A 258 5.67 -5.74 -17.46
CA ARG A 258 6.56 -4.79 -18.16
C ARG A 258 5.79 -3.52 -18.48
N GLN A 259 6.47 -2.46 -18.87
CA GLN A 259 5.82 -1.23 -19.35
C GLN A 259 4.93 -1.52 -20.57
N GLY A 260 3.80 -0.81 -20.67
CA GLY A 260 2.93 -0.82 -21.84
C GLY A 260 1.94 -1.97 -21.91
N VAL A 261 1.84 -2.84 -20.90
CA VAL A 261 0.82 -3.89 -20.81
C VAL A 261 -0.36 -3.45 -19.93
N THR A 262 -1.52 -4.07 -20.08
CA THR A 262 -2.66 -3.79 -19.20
C THR A 262 -2.53 -4.56 -17.87
N CYS A 263 -2.98 -3.95 -16.76
CA CYS A 263 -3.09 -4.65 -15.46
C CYS A 263 -3.90 -5.94 -15.58
N LYS A 264 -4.98 -5.93 -16.38
CA LYS A 264 -5.78 -7.11 -16.73
C LYS A 264 -4.96 -8.23 -17.37
N SER A 265 -3.99 -7.92 -18.23
CA SER A 265 -3.18 -8.95 -18.89
C SER A 265 -2.25 -9.67 -17.92
N ILE A 266 -1.75 -8.95 -16.91
CA ILE A 266 -0.93 -9.51 -15.82
C ILE A 266 -1.79 -10.45 -14.96
N ASP A 267 -2.98 -10.01 -14.54
CA ASP A 267 -3.92 -10.87 -13.80
C ASP A 267 -4.27 -12.13 -14.61
N ALA A 268 -4.54 -11.97 -15.89
CA ALA A 268 -4.91 -13.08 -16.76
C ALA A 268 -3.80 -14.14 -16.90
N ALA A 269 -2.52 -13.77 -16.75
CA ALA A 269 -1.41 -14.72 -16.82
C ALA A 269 -1.44 -15.70 -15.63
N ALA A 270 -1.69 -15.23 -14.42
CA ALA A 270 -1.85 -16.09 -13.24
C ALA A 270 -3.18 -16.85 -13.26
N ARG A 271 -4.28 -16.14 -13.47
CA ARG A 271 -5.64 -16.68 -13.34
C ARG A 271 -5.91 -17.83 -14.31
N ARG A 272 -5.56 -17.65 -15.59
CA ARG A 272 -5.74 -18.71 -16.61
C ARG A 272 -4.94 -19.96 -16.28
N LEU A 273 -3.75 -19.83 -15.72
CA LEU A 273 -2.94 -20.98 -15.33
C LEU A 273 -3.62 -21.76 -14.18
N ILE A 274 -4.13 -21.05 -13.17
CA ILE A 274 -4.87 -21.64 -12.04
C ILE A 274 -6.14 -22.34 -12.55
N ASP A 275 -6.94 -21.66 -13.38
CA ASP A 275 -8.19 -22.19 -13.91
C ASP A 275 -7.96 -23.46 -14.76
N ASN A 276 -6.97 -23.44 -15.68
CA ASN A 276 -6.60 -24.54 -16.53
C ASN A 276 -5.98 -25.72 -15.77
N SER A 277 -5.51 -25.51 -14.55
CA SER A 277 -4.98 -26.55 -13.67
C SER A 277 -6.07 -27.26 -12.84
N GLY A 278 -7.34 -26.93 -13.08
CA GLY A 278 -8.49 -27.55 -12.40
C GLY A 278 -8.92 -26.85 -11.11
N TYR A 279 -8.43 -25.63 -10.88
CA TYR A 279 -8.76 -24.82 -9.67
C TYR A 279 -9.60 -23.58 -10.02
N ALA A 280 -10.38 -23.62 -11.10
CA ALA A 280 -11.29 -22.55 -11.47
C ALA A 280 -12.22 -22.17 -10.30
N GLY A 281 -12.29 -20.87 -10.00
CA GLY A 281 -13.07 -20.36 -8.87
C GLY A 281 -12.39 -20.43 -7.51
N CYS A 282 -11.21 -21.07 -7.39
CA CYS A 282 -10.45 -21.13 -6.13
C CYS A 282 -9.49 -19.94 -5.93
N PHE A 283 -9.40 -19.02 -6.90
CA PHE A 283 -8.66 -17.76 -6.83
C PHE A 283 -9.63 -16.58 -6.88
N GLY A 284 -10.13 -16.16 -5.74
CA GLY A 284 -11.27 -15.25 -5.61
C GLY A 284 -10.94 -13.76 -5.51
N HIS A 285 -9.66 -13.35 -5.51
CA HIS A 285 -9.25 -11.93 -5.39
C HIS A 285 -8.43 -11.46 -6.59
N SER A 286 -8.02 -10.19 -6.60
CA SER A 286 -7.12 -9.61 -7.61
C SER A 286 -5.74 -10.24 -7.50
N THR A 287 -4.99 -10.24 -8.60
CA THR A 287 -3.59 -10.72 -8.60
C THR A 287 -2.65 -9.77 -7.85
N GLY A 288 -3.09 -8.53 -7.56
CA GLY A 288 -2.31 -7.59 -6.77
C GLY A 288 -2.89 -6.18 -6.71
N HIS A 289 -2.18 -5.33 -6.01
CA HIS A 289 -2.51 -3.92 -5.80
C HIS A 289 -1.24 -3.07 -5.71
N GLY A 290 -1.36 -1.77 -5.96
CA GLY A 290 -0.29 -0.82 -5.70
C GLY A 290 0.06 -0.75 -4.22
N VAL A 291 1.31 -0.47 -3.92
CA VAL A 291 1.85 -0.26 -2.57
C VAL A 291 2.64 1.04 -2.54
N GLY A 292 2.57 1.78 -1.43
CA GLY A 292 3.30 3.03 -1.26
C GLY A 292 3.18 3.57 0.15
N LEU A 293 2.69 4.80 0.31
CA LEU A 293 2.36 5.37 1.62
C LEU A 293 1.09 4.77 2.23
N GLU A 294 0.31 4.05 1.44
CA GLU A 294 -0.77 3.19 1.90
C GLU A 294 -0.47 1.77 1.42
N ILE A 295 -0.91 0.79 2.21
CA ILE A 295 -0.73 -0.61 1.84
C ILE A 295 -1.51 -0.93 0.54
N HIS A 296 -2.69 -0.39 0.38
CA HIS A 296 -3.51 -0.54 -0.81
C HIS A 296 -3.60 0.78 -1.58
N GLU A 297 -2.84 0.88 -2.67
CA GLU A 297 -2.88 1.99 -3.62
C GLU A 297 -3.29 1.53 -5.03
N LYS A 298 -3.36 2.46 -5.96
CA LYS A 298 -3.44 2.13 -7.39
C LYS A 298 -2.04 1.78 -7.94
N PRO A 299 -1.97 0.92 -9.00
CA PRO A 299 -3.08 0.29 -9.71
C PRO A 299 -3.56 -1.00 -9.05
N ASN A 300 -4.80 -1.44 -9.32
CA ASN A 300 -5.22 -2.80 -9.00
C ASN A 300 -4.87 -3.73 -10.17
N ILE A 301 -4.20 -4.85 -9.89
CA ILE A 301 -3.90 -5.89 -10.88
C ILE A 301 -5.05 -6.89 -10.90
N SER A 302 -6.08 -6.61 -11.70
CA SER A 302 -7.36 -7.32 -11.63
C SER A 302 -7.96 -7.59 -13.01
N PRO A 303 -8.91 -8.54 -13.15
CA PRO A 303 -9.51 -8.92 -14.44
C PRO A 303 -10.21 -7.77 -15.17
N LYS A 304 -10.55 -6.69 -14.46
CA LYS A 304 -11.35 -5.56 -14.99
C LYS A 304 -10.51 -4.30 -15.26
N ASN A 305 -9.23 -4.27 -14.87
CA ASN A 305 -8.43 -3.06 -14.97
C ASN A 305 -7.65 -3.00 -16.28
N GLU A 306 -8.10 -2.13 -17.18
CA GLU A 306 -7.46 -1.87 -18.50
C GLU A 306 -6.33 -0.81 -18.41
N GLN A 307 -6.00 -0.32 -17.20
CA GLN A 307 -4.90 0.65 -17.03
C GLN A 307 -3.60 0.07 -17.56
N ILE A 308 -2.91 0.88 -18.36
CA ILE A 308 -1.58 0.54 -18.90
C ILE A 308 -0.53 0.77 -17.81
N THR A 309 0.38 -0.18 -17.69
CA THR A 309 1.51 -0.07 -16.77
C THR A 309 2.59 0.88 -17.31
N GLU A 310 3.15 1.68 -16.41
CA GLU A 310 4.22 2.64 -16.68
C GLU A 310 5.45 2.30 -15.84
N ASN A 311 6.63 2.72 -16.30
CA ASN A 311 7.86 2.58 -15.52
C ASN A 311 7.68 3.18 -14.12
N ASN A 312 8.27 2.54 -13.13
CA ASN A 312 8.21 2.91 -11.71
C ASN A 312 6.82 2.78 -11.05
N MET A 313 5.82 2.20 -11.71
CA MET A 313 4.66 1.69 -10.98
C MET A 313 5.12 0.53 -10.10
N LEU A 314 4.65 0.52 -8.84
CA LEU A 314 4.97 -0.49 -7.84
C LEU A 314 3.68 -1.16 -7.38
N PHE A 315 3.64 -2.50 -7.42
CA PHE A 315 2.48 -3.29 -7.01
C PHE A 315 2.87 -4.72 -6.59
N THR A 316 1.92 -5.42 -5.95
CA THR A 316 2.06 -6.83 -5.56
C THR A 316 1.70 -7.77 -6.70
N VAL A 317 2.25 -9.00 -6.66
CA VAL A 317 1.87 -10.13 -7.50
C VAL A 317 1.67 -11.34 -6.58
N GLU A 318 0.41 -11.63 -6.23
CA GLU A 318 0.02 -12.48 -5.10
C GLU A 318 -1.05 -13.53 -5.43
N PRO A 319 -0.96 -14.30 -6.51
CA PRO A 319 -1.98 -15.31 -6.76
C PRO A 319 -2.04 -16.34 -5.64
N GLY A 320 -3.26 -16.85 -5.40
CA GLY A 320 -3.51 -17.88 -4.40
C GLY A 320 -4.56 -18.89 -4.84
N ILE A 321 -4.53 -20.06 -4.23
CA ILE A 321 -5.58 -21.10 -4.34
C ILE A 321 -6.06 -21.42 -2.93
N TYR A 322 -7.35 -21.32 -2.71
CA TYR A 322 -7.98 -21.54 -1.41
C TYR A 322 -9.04 -22.65 -1.53
N LEU A 323 -8.75 -23.80 -0.91
CA LEU A 323 -9.64 -24.97 -0.91
C LEU A 323 -10.44 -24.98 0.38
N GLU A 324 -11.69 -24.54 0.31
CA GLU A 324 -12.58 -24.40 1.47
C GLU A 324 -12.57 -25.65 2.36
N GLY A 325 -12.38 -25.45 3.65
CA GLY A 325 -12.35 -26.50 4.67
C GLY A 325 -11.10 -27.40 4.64
N LYS A 326 -10.17 -27.16 3.70
CA LYS A 326 -8.92 -27.92 3.57
C LYS A 326 -7.70 -27.07 3.91
N PHE A 327 -7.23 -26.27 2.96
CA PHE A 327 -6.05 -25.40 3.09
C PHE A 327 -6.00 -24.37 1.95
N GLY A 328 -5.14 -23.39 2.08
CA GLY A 328 -4.81 -22.42 1.04
C GLY A 328 -3.31 -22.24 0.86
N VAL A 329 -2.94 -21.68 -0.28
CA VAL A 329 -1.57 -21.28 -0.64
C VAL A 329 -1.62 -19.93 -1.30
N ARG A 330 -0.78 -18.98 -0.86
CA ARG A 330 -0.48 -17.71 -1.53
C ARG A 330 1.02 -17.53 -1.59
N ILE A 331 1.51 -17.02 -2.72
CA ILE A 331 2.91 -16.62 -2.91
C ILE A 331 2.89 -15.22 -3.52
N GLU A 332 3.54 -14.30 -2.87
CA GLU A 332 3.50 -12.89 -3.19
C GLU A 332 4.87 -12.24 -3.22
N ASP A 333 5.08 -11.41 -4.21
CA ASP A 333 6.21 -10.48 -4.29
C ASP A 333 5.73 -9.09 -4.65
N MET A 334 6.45 -8.06 -4.20
CA MET A 334 6.36 -6.71 -4.74
C MET A 334 7.28 -6.53 -5.93
N VAL A 335 6.79 -5.83 -6.96
CA VAL A 335 7.56 -5.53 -8.17
C VAL A 335 7.47 -4.07 -8.56
N VAL A 336 8.54 -3.57 -9.15
CA VAL A 336 8.58 -2.29 -9.85
C VAL A 336 8.63 -2.53 -11.35
N VAL A 337 7.72 -1.91 -12.08
CA VAL A 337 7.68 -2.00 -13.55
C VAL A 337 8.92 -1.34 -14.15
N ARG A 338 9.54 -2.01 -15.12
CA ARG A 338 10.65 -1.51 -15.94
C ARG A 338 10.33 -1.73 -17.43
N ASP A 339 11.09 -1.12 -18.34
CA ASP A 339 10.85 -1.14 -19.79
C ASP A 339 10.59 -2.54 -20.34
N ASN A 340 11.47 -3.50 -20.03
CA ASN A 340 11.43 -4.86 -20.59
C ASN A 340 11.14 -5.94 -19.54
N GLY A 341 10.53 -5.59 -18.40
CA GLY A 341 10.24 -6.54 -17.34
C GLY A 341 9.91 -5.84 -16.03
N CYS A 342 10.31 -6.44 -14.90
CA CYS A 342 10.16 -5.84 -13.58
C CYS A 342 11.40 -6.04 -12.72
N LEU A 343 11.59 -5.11 -11.79
CA LEU A 343 12.50 -5.31 -10.67
C LEU A 343 11.69 -5.96 -9.52
N ASN A 344 11.94 -7.22 -9.25
CA ASN A 344 11.36 -7.90 -8.10
C ASN A 344 12.06 -7.41 -6.82
N LEU A 345 11.29 -6.83 -5.88
CA LEU A 345 11.80 -6.31 -4.61
C LEU A 345 11.91 -7.40 -3.55
N THR A 346 11.06 -8.42 -3.60
CA THR A 346 11.04 -9.52 -2.63
C THR A 346 12.06 -10.60 -3.02
N LYS A 347 13.03 -10.88 -2.17
CA LYS A 347 14.15 -11.81 -2.43
C LYS A 347 14.01 -13.13 -1.70
N SER A 348 13.15 -13.24 -0.71
CA SER A 348 12.88 -14.47 0.02
C SER A 348 12.51 -15.61 -0.93
N LYS A 349 13.02 -16.80 -0.62
CA LYS A 349 12.79 -18.02 -1.40
C LYS A 349 11.31 -18.29 -1.64
N LYS A 350 10.94 -18.66 -2.88
CA LYS A 350 9.58 -19.00 -3.30
C LYS A 350 9.31 -20.50 -3.40
N GLU A 351 10.35 -21.29 -3.54
CA GLU A 351 10.23 -22.73 -3.45
C GLU A 351 9.79 -23.13 -2.05
N ARG A 352 9.02 -24.21 -1.99
CA ARG A 352 8.45 -24.68 -0.73
C ARG A 352 9.51 -24.87 0.36
N ILE A 353 9.33 -24.17 1.46
CA ILE A 353 10.10 -24.34 2.69
C ILE A 353 9.36 -25.39 3.55
N SER A 354 10.10 -26.38 4.04
CA SER A 354 9.60 -27.38 5.00
C SER A 354 10.35 -27.22 6.32
N LEU A 355 9.61 -27.12 7.40
CA LEU A 355 10.04 -26.92 8.78
C LEU A 355 9.90 -28.21 9.58
#